data_8aea85f66844a110ad0a21f7ba671240
#
_entry.id   8aea85f66844a110ad0a21f7ba671240
#
_cell.length_a   1.000
_cell.length_b   1.000
_cell.length_c   1.000
_cell.angle_alpha   90.00
_cell.angle_beta   90.00
_cell.angle_gamma   90.00
#
_symmetry.space_group_name_H-M   'P 1'
#
loop_
_entity.id
_entity.type
_entity.pdbx_description
1 polymer ?
#
loop_
_entity_poly.entity_id
_entity_poly.type
_entity_poly.pdbx_seq_one_letter_code
_entity_poly.pdbx_strand_id
1 'polypeptide(L)'
;MPSTVDPELRRALVERVRYSREMGIDDFYRREPRLSELPEAEMAASAMVSGYPSEGREEMAARKSAVVSTVAEDKTFEILSPRPEHGVTDSVTALKLIREDLGDCTRCKLHRQGRKQIVFGVGNSRAELMFVGEGPGADEDTQGEPFVGRAGQLLNNMIKAMGLRREDVYIANIVKCRPPGNRQPERDECETCSPFLMRQISTVKPKAMVALGATAAKNLLAINAPMSELRGRWYDFKPAGSDPSWAGARLAVTYHPAFLLRDPRQKAEAWKDLQMVMKYLGIEPPKKPAE
;
A
#
# COMPACT_ATOMS: atom_id res chain seq x y z
N MET A 1 -13.53 20.48 -41.63
CA MET A 1 -12.07 20.53 -41.64
C MET A 1 -11.60 19.52 -40.62
N PRO A 2 -10.85 18.45 -40.96
CA PRO A 2 -10.29 17.57 -39.95
C PRO A 2 -9.18 18.31 -39.22
N SER A 3 -9.31 18.42 -37.87
CA SER A 3 -8.28 18.98 -37.02
C SER A 3 -7.02 18.12 -37.11
N THR A 4 -5.94 18.66 -37.60
CA THR A 4 -4.62 18.02 -37.61
C THR A 4 -4.11 17.92 -36.19
N VAL A 5 -4.06 16.68 -35.70
CA VAL A 5 -3.46 16.37 -34.37
C VAL A 5 -1.98 16.76 -34.45
N ASP A 6 -1.51 17.50 -33.45
CA ASP A 6 -0.12 17.91 -33.26
C ASP A 6 0.83 16.71 -33.50
N PRO A 7 1.88 16.86 -34.33
CA PRO A 7 2.84 15.79 -34.61
C PRO A 7 3.52 15.19 -33.38
N GLU A 8 3.79 15.98 -32.34
CA GLU A 8 4.37 15.48 -31.07
C GLU A 8 3.36 14.65 -30.27
N LEU A 9 2.11 15.11 -30.20
CA LEU A 9 1.03 14.36 -29.56
C LEU A 9 0.76 13.04 -30.28
N ARG A 10 0.84 13.05 -31.63
CA ARG A 10 0.72 11.83 -32.45
C ARG A 10 1.84 10.84 -32.18
N ARG A 11 3.08 11.30 -32.03
CA ARG A 11 4.24 10.46 -31.68
C ARG A 11 4.09 9.83 -30.29
N ALA A 12 3.73 10.64 -29.30
CA ALA A 12 3.51 10.18 -27.93
C ALA A 12 2.36 9.15 -27.85
N LEU A 13 1.28 9.33 -28.62
CA LEU A 13 0.19 8.36 -28.70
C LEU A 13 0.63 7.04 -29.34
N VAL A 14 1.40 7.09 -30.42
CA VAL A 14 1.91 5.88 -31.10
C VAL A 14 2.84 5.09 -30.16
N GLU A 15 3.75 5.76 -29.44
CA GLU A 15 4.62 5.11 -28.47
C GLU A 15 3.83 4.51 -27.31
N ARG A 16 2.77 5.17 -26.85
CA ARG A 16 1.92 4.66 -25.78
C ARG A 16 1.09 3.44 -26.20
N VAL A 17 0.59 3.43 -27.44
CA VAL A 17 -0.12 2.29 -28.02
C VAL A 17 0.83 1.10 -28.22
N ARG A 18 2.05 1.36 -28.69
CA ARG A 18 3.09 0.33 -28.84
C ARG A 18 3.48 -0.28 -27.49
N TYR A 19 3.70 0.56 -26.49
CA TYR A 19 3.97 0.13 -25.12
C TYR A 19 2.83 -0.72 -24.55
N SER A 20 1.57 -0.31 -24.77
CA SER A 20 0.41 -1.09 -24.30
C SER A 20 0.34 -2.46 -24.96
N ARG A 21 0.61 -2.56 -26.26
CA ARG A 21 0.70 -3.83 -26.99
C ARG A 21 1.82 -4.75 -26.48
N GLU A 22 2.99 -4.19 -26.21
CA GLU A 22 4.12 -4.94 -25.61
C GLU A 22 3.79 -5.44 -24.19
N MET A 23 2.81 -4.82 -23.53
CA MET A 23 2.29 -5.21 -22.22
C MET A 23 1.10 -6.18 -22.31
N GLY A 24 0.69 -6.63 -23.52
CA GLY A 24 -0.42 -7.55 -23.72
C GLY A 24 -1.80 -6.90 -23.54
N ILE A 25 -1.91 -5.60 -23.70
CA ILE A 25 -3.18 -4.85 -23.68
C ILE A 25 -3.59 -4.58 -25.12
N ASP A 26 -4.38 -5.47 -25.71
CA ASP A 26 -4.79 -5.40 -27.11
C ASP A 26 -6.12 -4.65 -27.35
N ASP A 27 -6.93 -4.47 -26.30
CA ASP A 27 -8.24 -3.83 -26.38
C ASP A 27 -8.29 -2.46 -25.73
N PHE A 28 -8.54 -1.42 -26.54
CA PHE A 28 -8.86 -0.08 -26.08
C PHE A 28 -10.37 0.13 -26.13
N TYR A 29 -11.05 0.15 -24.98
CA TYR A 29 -12.47 0.46 -24.91
C TYR A 29 -12.71 1.93 -25.26
N ARG A 30 -13.32 2.17 -26.43
CA ARG A 30 -13.88 3.46 -26.80
C ARG A 30 -15.25 3.61 -26.11
N ARG A 31 -15.31 4.28 -24.96
CA ARG A 31 -16.59 4.76 -24.44
C ARG A 31 -16.95 6.03 -25.21
N GLU A 32 -18.02 5.99 -25.99
CA GLU A 32 -18.66 7.21 -26.49
C GLU A 32 -19.31 7.89 -25.29
N PRO A 33 -19.01 9.18 -25.01
CA PRO A 33 -19.72 9.90 -23.96
C PRO A 33 -21.17 10.07 -24.42
N ARG A 34 -22.12 9.52 -23.66
CA ARG A 34 -23.54 9.82 -23.84
C ARG A 34 -23.79 11.23 -23.31
N LEU A 35 -23.84 12.20 -24.20
CA LEU A 35 -24.11 13.62 -23.93
C LEU A 35 -25.47 13.89 -23.25
N SER A 36 -26.34 12.87 -23.11
CA SER A 36 -27.67 12.98 -22.50
C SER A 36 -27.71 12.76 -20.98
N GLU A 37 -26.59 12.50 -20.32
CA GLU A 37 -26.54 12.17 -18.87
C GLU A 37 -25.77 13.18 -18.02
N LEU A 38 -25.36 14.35 -18.56
CA LEU A 38 -24.72 15.39 -17.77
C LEU A 38 -25.79 16.33 -17.18
N PRO A 39 -25.80 16.57 -15.85
CA PRO A 39 -26.70 17.54 -15.24
C PRO A 39 -26.38 18.96 -15.73
N GLU A 40 -27.42 19.75 -16.02
CA GLU A 40 -27.31 21.13 -16.57
C GLU A 40 -26.42 22.08 -15.75
N ALA A 41 -26.07 21.75 -14.52
CA ALA A 41 -25.20 22.55 -13.64
C ALA A 41 -23.72 22.57 -14.09
N GLU A 42 -23.24 21.62 -14.89
CA GLU A 42 -21.84 21.60 -15.36
C GLU A 42 -21.60 22.40 -16.65
N MET A 43 -22.66 22.72 -17.39
CA MET A 43 -22.54 23.53 -18.60
C MET A 43 -22.31 25.04 -18.34
N ALA A 44 -22.67 25.52 -17.15
CA ALA A 44 -22.49 26.93 -16.77
C ALA A 44 -21.06 27.27 -16.28
N ALA A 45 -20.27 26.27 -15.88
CA ALA A 45 -18.92 26.47 -15.35
C ALA A 45 -17.83 26.65 -16.43
N SER A 46 -18.12 26.28 -17.67
CA SER A 46 -17.15 26.37 -18.80
C SER A 46 -17.05 27.73 -19.48
N ALA A 47 -17.89 28.69 -19.13
CA ALA A 47 -17.99 30.00 -19.81
C ALA A 47 -17.31 31.17 -19.06
N MET A 48 -16.70 30.97 -17.90
CA MET A 48 -16.06 32.03 -17.11
C MET A 48 -14.61 31.71 -16.73
N VAL A 49 -13.73 31.57 -17.68
CA VAL A 49 -12.27 31.65 -17.43
C VAL A 49 -11.61 32.55 -18.47
N SER A 50 -11.77 33.85 -18.26
CA SER A 50 -10.92 34.87 -18.90
C SER A 50 -10.78 36.01 -17.90
N GLY A 51 -9.63 36.06 -17.23
CA GLY A 51 -9.27 37.17 -16.35
C GLY A 51 -8.42 36.74 -15.14
N TYR A 52 -7.12 36.59 -15.30
CA TYR A 52 -6.18 36.55 -14.18
C TYR A 52 -5.60 37.94 -13.95
N PRO A 53 -5.68 38.48 -12.73
CA PRO A 53 -4.74 39.50 -12.24
C PRO A 53 -3.57 38.80 -11.51
N SER A 54 -2.38 39.23 -11.85
CA SER A 54 -1.12 38.86 -11.25
C SER A 54 -0.91 39.64 -9.94
N GLU A 55 -1.22 39.04 -8.79
CA GLU A 55 -0.68 39.48 -7.48
C GLU A 55 -0.91 38.34 -6.47
N GLY A 56 0.15 37.87 -5.80
CA GLY A 56 0.04 36.91 -4.69
C GLY A 56 1.12 35.83 -4.61
N ARG A 57 2.40 36.21 -4.66
CA ARG A 57 3.52 35.24 -4.65
C ARG A 57 4.16 35.05 -3.25
N GLU A 58 3.48 35.38 -2.16
CA GLU A 58 4.10 35.29 -0.81
C GLU A 58 3.36 34.39 0.22
N GLU A 59 2.28 33.72 -0.11
CA GLU A 59 1.51 32.93 0.89
C GLU A 59 1.63 31.40 0.79
N MET A 60 2.56 30.86 0.01
CA MET A 60 2.72 29.41 -0.16
C MET A 60 3.78 28.73 0.72
N ALA A 61 4.42 29.46 1.64
CA ALA A 61 5.46 28.88 2.51
C ALA A 61 4.95 28.38 3.87
N ALA A 62 3.71 28.67 4.26
CA ALA A 62 3.22 28.39 5.63
C ALA A 62 2.26 27.18 5.76
N ARG A 63 2.03 26.38 4.71
CA ARG A 63 1.10 25.23 4.78
C ARG A 63 1.77 23.84 4.78
N LYS A 64 2.97 23.72 5.35
CA LYS A 64 3.67 22.42 5.48
C LYS A 64 3.45 21.68 6.81
N SER A 65 2.43 22.02 7.56
CA SER A 65 2.05 21.27 8.77
C SER A 65 0.53 21.17 8.89
N ALA A 66 -0.11 20.58 7.90
CA ALA A 66 -1.45 20.07 8.10
C ALA A 66 -1.33 18.66 8.68
N VAL A 67 -1.46 18.55 9.98
CA VAL A 67 -1.86 17.33 10.67
C VAL A 67 -3.18 16.90 10.03
N VAL A 68 -3.14 15.87 9.20
CA VAL A 68 -4.35 15.23 8.70
C VAL A 68 -4.90 14.38 9.85
N SER A 69 -5.54 15.04 10.81
CA SER A 69 -6.52 14.42 11.70
C SER A 69 -7.85 14.33 10.95
N THR A 70 -7.92 13.49 9.95
CA THR A 70 -9.21 13.04 9.45
C THR A 70 -9.47 11.65 10.00
N VAL A 71 -9.86 11.62 11.26
CA VAL A 71 -10.78 10.60 11.74
C VAL A 71 -12.05 10.85 10.93
N ALA A 72 -12.33 10.02 9.94
CA ALA A 72 -13.65 9.93 9.37
C ALA A 72 -14.54 9.41 10.51
N GLU A 73 -15.19 10.32 11.21
CA GLU A 73 -16.35 10.02 12.04
C GLU A 73 -17.42 9.49 11.10
N ASP A 74 -18.04 8.39 11.55
CA ASP A 74 -19.20 7.73 10.98
C ASP A 74 -18.99 6.64 9.94
N LYS A 75 -18.40 5.55 10.40
CA LYS A 75 -18.91 4.19 10.17
C LYS A 75 -18.48 3.35 11.37
N THR A 76 -19.22 3.45 12.45
CA THR A 76 -19.23 2.45 13.52
C THR A 76 -19.68 1.12 12.91
N PHE A 77 -18.76 0.41 12.31
CA PHE A 77 -18.85 -1.02 12.21
C PHE A 77 -18.60 -1.51 13.64
N GLU A 78 -19.66 -1.60 14.41
CA GLU A 78 -19.66 -2.36 15.64
C GLU A 78 -19.21 -3.77 15.32
N ILE A 79 -17.95 -4.05 15.58
CA ILE A 79 -17.45 -5.43 15.70
C ILE A 79 -18.05 -5.94 16.99
N LEU A 80 -19.27 -6.46 16.90
CA LEU A 80 -20.05 -7.00 18.01
C LEU A 80 -19.51 -8.32 18.55
N SER A 81 -18.36 -8.79 18.09
CA SER A 81 -17.69 -9.95 18.67
C SER A 81 -16.52 -9.51 19.52
N PRO A 82 -16.42 -9.97 20.77
CA PRO A 82 -15.25 -9.70 21.60
C PRO A 82 -14.01 -10.20 20.85
N ARG A 83 -13.03 -9.31 20.68
CA ARG A 83 -11.74 -9.67 20.05
C ARG A 83 -11.02 -10.62 20.99
N PRO A 84 -10.72 -11.86 20.60
CA PRO A 84 -10.17 -12.86 21.51
C PRO A 84 -8.80 -12.49 22.07
N GLU A 85 -8.07 -11.62 21.36
CA GLU A 85 -6.76 -11.11 21.80
C GLU A 85 -6.86 -9.91 22.75
N HIS A 86 -8.05 -9.39 23.01
CA HIS A 86 -8.21 -8.22 23.89
C HIS A 86 -7.75 -8.52 25.31
N GLY A 87 -6.87 -7.68 25.85
CA GLY A 87 -6.29 -7.87 27.18
C GLY A 87 -5.12 -8.86 27.25
N VAL A 88 -4.77 -9.53 26.14
CA VAL A 88 -3.60 -10.41 26.07
C VAL A 88 -2.33 -9.58 25.90
N THR A 89 -1.41 -9.67 26.86
CA THR A 89 -0.16 -8.91 26.88
C THR A 89 0.95 -9.57 26.05
N ASP A 90 0.91 -10.90 25.92
CA ASP A 90 1.89 -11.62 25.10
C ASP A 90 1.53 -11.55 23.60
N SER A 91 2.40 -10.90 22.83
CA SER A 91 2.17 -10.68 21.39
C SER A 91 2.13 -11.97 20.56
N VAL A 92 2.84 -13.02 20.96
CA VAL A 92 2.79 -14.32 20.28
C VAL A 92 1.41 -14.94 20.45
N THR A 93 0.93 -15.01 21.66
CA THR A 93 -0.41 -15.53 22.00
C THR A 93 -1.50 -14.71 21.34
N ALA A 94 -1.38 -13.37 21.36
CA ALA A 94 -2.36 -12.49 20.72
C ALA A 94 -2.42 -12.71 19.20
N LEU A 95 -1.29 -12.81 18.51
CA LEU A 95 -1.25 -13.12 17.07
C LEU A 95 -1.84 -14.50 16.75
N LYS A 96 -1.61 -15.50 17.63
CA LYS A 96 -2.21 -16.82 17.50
C LYS A 96 -3.73 -16.75 17.58
N LEU A 97 -4.27 -16.05 18.57
CA LEU A 97 -5.72 -15.85 18.71
C LEU A 97 -6.34 -15.12 17.52
N ILE A 98 -5.66 -14.10 16.95
CA ILE A 98 -6.10 -13.44 15.74
C ILE A 98 -6.11 -14.42 14.55
N ARG A 99 -5.12 -15.31 14.44
CA ARG A 99 -5.04 -16.31 13.38
C ARG A 99 -6.15 -17.36 13.52
N GLU A 100 -6.46 -17.76 14.73
CA GLU A 100 -7.54 -18.71 15.05
C GLU A 100 -8.92 -18.09 14.76
N ASP A 101 -9.16 -16.82 15.11
CA ASP A 101 -10.38 -16.10 14.77
C ASP A 101 -10.53 -15.89 13.24
N LEU A 102 -9.43 -15.64 12.53
CA LEU A 102 -9.46 -15.62 11.08
C LEU A 102 -9.90 -16.97 10.52
N GLY A 103 -9.42 -18.08 11.10
CA GLY A 103 -9.77 -19.44 10.74
C GLY A 103 -9.60 -19.73 9.26
N ASP A 104 -10.48 -20.53 8.67
CA ASP A 104 -10.64 -20.67 7.22
C ASP A 104 -11.66 -19.64 6.69
N CYS A 105 -11.27 -18.40 6.67
CA CYS A 105 -12.09 -17.23 6.43
C CYS A 105 -12.93 -17.32 5.14
N THR A 106 -14.23 -17.06 5.24
CA THR A 106 -15.16 -16.99 4.13
C THR A 106 -15.82 -15.62 3.96
N ARG A 107 -15.26 -14.57 4.61
CA ARG A 107 -15.89 -13.24 4.73
C ARG A 107 -15.94 -12.44 3.42
N CYS A 108 -15.03 -12.67 2.47
CA CYS A 108 -15.02 -12.02 1.16
C CYS A 108 -14.97 -13.04 0.01
N LYS A 109 -15.22 -12.61 -1.20
CA LYS A 109 -15.30 -13.48 -2.39
C LYS A 109 -14.00 -14.24 -2.73
N LEU A 110 -12.84 -13.78 -2.26
CA LEU A 110 -11.56 -14.45 -2.55
C LEU A 110 -11.52 -15.91 -2.05
N HIS A 111 -12.28 -16.27 -1.01
CA HIS A 111 -12.31 -17.66 -0.53
C HIS A 111 -12.87 -18.66 -1.55
N ARG A 112 -13.73 -18.19 -2.49
CA ARG A 112 -14.32 -19.02 -3.56
C ARG A 112 -13.54 -18.95 -4.87
N GLN A 113 -12.53 -18.11 -4.96
CA GLN A 113 -11.84 -17.78 -6.20
C GLN A 113 -10.50 -18.52 -6.35
N GLY A 114 -10.35 -19.67 -5.69
CA GLY A 114 -9.22 -20.58 -5.92
C GLY A 114 -8.00 -20.33 -5.04
N ARG A 115 -8.15 -19.62 -3.90
CA ARG A 115 -7.07 -19.60 -2.90
C ARG A 115 -6.82 -21.04 -2.39
N LYS A 116 -5.57 -21.39 -2.15
CA LYS A 116 -5.19 -22.67 -1.54
C LYS A 116 -5.18 -22.58 -0.03
N GLN A 117 -4.62 -21.50 0.51
CA GLN A 117 -4.55 -21.26 1.93
C GLN A 117 -4.50 -19.77 2.28
N ILE A 118 -4.69 -19.47 3.56
CA ILE A 118 -4.59 -18.10 4.10
C ILE A 118 -3.14 -17.79 4.42
N VAL A 119 -2.66 -16.66 3.91
CA VAL A 119 -1.33 -16.11 4.19
C VAL A 119 -1.47 -15.04 5.27
N PHE A 120 -1.32 -15.45 6.53
CA PHE A 120 -1.60 -14.58 7.68
C PHE A 120 -0.58 -13.45 7.84
N GLY A 121 0.68 -13.81 7.89
CA GLY A 121 1.83 -12.97 8.17
C GLY A 121 2.88 -13.77 8.94
N VAL A 122 4.14 -13.29 8.95
CA VAL A 122 5.27 -13.99 9.55
C VAL A 122 6.31 -13.01 10.08
N GLY A 123 7.07 -13.43 11.08
CA GLY A 123 8.19 -12.70 11.64
C GLY A 123 8.10 -12.49 13.13
N ASN A 124 8.88 -11.54 13.63
CA ASN A 124 8.95 -11.24 15.06
C ASN A 124 7.65 -10.56 15.54
N SER A 125 6.99 -11.16 16.50
CA SER A 125 5.76 -10.60 17.10
C SER A 125 5.98 -9.30 17.91
N ARG A 126 7.26 -8.91 18.13
CA ARG A 126 7.70 -7.67 18.77
C ARG A 126 8.64 -6.88 17.85
N ALA A 127 8.47 -7.01 16.53
CA ALA A 127 9.31 -6.33 15.56
C ALA A 127 9.21 -4.81 15.69
N GLU A 128 10.34 -4.13 15.65
CA GLU A 128 10.38 -2.67 15.55
C GLU A 128 10.02 -2.17 14.14
N LEU A 129 10.18 -3.04 13.12
CA LEU A 129 9.88 -2.75 11.72
C LEU A 129 8.90 -3.77 11.16
N MET A 130 7.83 -3.26 10.53
CA MET A 130 6.83 -4.07 9.84
C MET A 130 6.71 -3.70 8.37
N PHE A 131 6.75 -4.69 7.49
CA PHE A 131 6.47 -4.53 6.06
C PHE A 131 5.05 -4.96 5.74
N VAL A 132 4.34 -4.14 4.96
CA VAL A 132 2.96 -4.42 4.54
C VAL A 132 2.88 -4.38 3.03
N GLY A 133 2.56 -5.52 2.42
CA GLY A 133 2.32 -5.65 0.99
C GLY A 133 0.84 -5.63 0.61
N GLU A 134 0.57 -5.91 -0.65
CA GLU A 134 -0.78 -5.91 -1.24
C GLU A 134 -1.55 -7.19 -0.90
N GLY A 135 -1.04 -8.31 -1.33
CA GLY A 135 -1.69 -9.62 -1.20
C GLY A 135 -0.76 -10.77 -1.62
N PRO A 136 -1.16 -12.02 -1.33
CA PRO A 136 -0.37 -13.19 -1.70
C PRO A 136 -0.31 -13.41 -3.21
N GLY A 137 0.85 -13.84 -3.72
CA GLY A 137 1.04 -14.41 -5.04
C GLY A 137 0.85 -15.93 -5.04
N ALA A 138 1.24 -16.59 -6.15
CA ALA A 138 1.07 -18.02 -6.34
C ALA A 138 1.93 -18.87 -5.38
N ASP A 139 3.17 -18.44 -5.16
CA ASP A 139 4.10 -19.14 -4.27
C ASP A 139 3.67 -19.00 -2.82
N GLU A 140 3.23 -17.79 -2.42
CA GLU A 140 2.71 -17.48 -1.10
C GLU A 140 1.42 -18.29 -0.80
N ASP A 141 0.51 -18.38 -1.77
CA ASP A 141 -0.73 -19.13 -1.66
C ASP A 141 -0.47 -20.64 -1.49
N THR A 142 0.63 -21.13 -2.06
CA THR A 142 1.04 -22.53 -1.93
C THR A 142 1.77 -22.82 -0.61
N GLN A 143 2.61 -21.87 -0.14
CA GLN A 143 3.45 -22.06 1.04
C GLN A 143 2.79 -21.56 2.34
N GLY A 144 1.78 -20.66 2.24
CA GLY A 144 1.12 -20.04 3.40
C GLY A 144 1.89 -18.91 4.06
N GLU A 145 3.03 -18.50 3.48
CA GLU A 145 3.86 -17.42 4.00
C GLU A 145 3.92 -16.24 3.03
N PRO A 146 3.92 -14.98 3.52
CA PRO A 146 4.02 -13.81 2.67
C PRO A 146 5.44 -13.65 2.11
N PHE A 147 5.56 -13.17 0.88
CA PHE A 147 6.83 -12.83 0.25
C PHE A 147 7.86 -13.98 0.23
N VAL A 148 7.49 -15.11 -0.36
CA VAL A 148 8.37 -16.29 -0.57
C VAL A 148 8.79 -16.48 -2.03
N GLY A 149 8.02 -15.97 -3.01
CA GLY A 149 8.35 -16.00 -4.43
C GLY A 149 9.46 -15.00 -4.80
N ARG A 150 9.63 -14.74 -6.11
CA ARG A 150 10.68 -13.84 -6.65
C ARG A 150 10.66 -12.44 -6.02
N ALA A 151 9.47 -11.87 -5.81
CA ALA A 151 9.31 -10.58 -5.13
C ALA A 151 9.75 -10.67 -3.66
N GLY A 152 9.47 -11.78 -3.00
CA GLY A 152 9.88 -12.06 -1.63
C GLY A 152 11.40 -12.19 -1.50
N GLN A 153 12.06 -12.85 -2.45
CA GLN A 153 13.54 -12.93 -2.49
C GLN A 153 14.15 -11.52 -2.60
N LEU A 154 13.58 -10.64 -3.43
CA LEU A 154 14.04 -9.26 -3.49
C LEU A 154 13.80 -8.52 -2.16
N LEU A 155 12.65 -8.70 -1.52
CA LEU A 155 12.39 -8.12 -0.19
C LEU A 155 13.41 -8.62 0.85
N ASN A 156 13.73 -9.92 0.85
CA ASN A 156 14.76 -10.47 1.74
C ASN A 156 16.14 -9.80 1.51
N ASN A 157 16.51 -9.57 0.24
CA ASN A 157 17.74 -8.84 -0.09
C ASN A 157 17.71 -7.38 0.38
N MET A 158 16.53 -6.71 0.28
CA MET A 158 16.34 -5.35 0.79
C MET A 158 16.49 -5.31 2.32
N ILE A 159 15.88 -6.23 3.03
CA ILE A 159 15.99 -6.37 4.51
C ILE A 159 17.45 -6.64 4.90
N LYS A 160 18.13 -7.56 4.19
CA LYS A 160 19.55 -7.87 4.43
C LYS A 160 20.45 -6.65 4.17
N ALA A 161 20.16 -5.87 3.14
CA ALA A 161 20.90 -4.64 2.86
C ALA A 161 20.72 -3.57 3.95
N MET A 162 19.59 -3.58 4.68
CA MET A 162 19.38 -2.77 5.86
C MET A 162 20.16 -3.26 7.09
N GLY A 163 20.81 -4.43 7.03
CA GLY A 163 21.50 -5.04 8.19
C GLY A 163 20.59 -5.87 9.07
N LEU A 164 19.39 -6.17 8.62
CA LEU A 164 18.39 -6.97 9.34
C LEU A 164 18.24 -8.35 8.73
N ARG A 165 17.72 -9.29 9.51
CA ARG A 165 17.30 -10.61 9.04
C ARG A 165 15.79 -10.61 8.85
N ARG A 166 15.26 -11.54 8.07
CA ARG A 166 13.82 -11.67 7.84
C ARG A 166 13.04 -11.92 9.14
N GLU A 167 13.63 -12.68 10.05
CA GLU A 167 13.06 -12.98 11.36
C GLU A 167 13.10 -11.82 12.36
N ASP A 168 13.82 -10.74 12.09
CA ASP A 168 13.87 -9.56 12.94
C ASP A 168 12.67 -8.62 12.69
N VAL A 169 12.04 -8.73 11.52
CA VAL A 169 10.92 -7.90 11.09
C VAL A 169 9.60 -8.68 11.09
N TYR A 170 8.46 -7.98 10.98
CA TYR A 170 7.18 -8.62 10.74
C TYR A 170 6.69 -8.29 9.31
N ILE A 171 6.19 -9.28 8.59
CA ILE A 171 5.75 -9.13 7.20
C ILE A 171 4.31 -9.61 7.07
N ALA A 172 3.45 -8.76 6.50
CA ALA A 172 2.05 -9.08 6.24
C ALA A 172 1.56 -8.41 4.94
N ASN A 173 0.32 -8.69 4.56
CA ASN A 173 -0.36 -8.09 3.43
C ASN A 173 -1.70 -7.47 3.84
N ILE A 174 -2.23 -6.55 3.02
CA ILE A 174 -3.59 -6.00 3.17
C ILE A 174 -4.61 -7.14 3.12
N VAL A 175 -4.58 -7.97 2.06
CA VAL A 175 -5.44 -9.16 1.96
C VAL A 175 -4.66 -10.43 2.28
N LYS A 176 -5.35 -11.39 2.92
CA LYS A 176 -4.74 -12.67 3.36
C LYS A 176 -4.97 -13.82 2.38
N CYS A 177 -5.76 -13.59 1.35
CA CYS A 177 -6.09 -14.56 0.31
C CYS A 177 -5.58 -14.07 -1.04
N ARG A 178 -5.10 -14.98 -1.89
CA ARG A 178 -4.62 -14.66 -3.22
C ARG A 178 -5.78 -14.27 -4.15
N PRO A 179 -5.75 -13.09 -4.78
CA PRO A 179 -6.69 -12.76 -5.85
C PRO A 179 -6.41 -13.59 -7.12
N PRO A 180 -7.45 -13.95 -7.91
CA PRO A 180 -7.29 -14.69 -9.16
C PRO A 180 -6.30 -14.04 -10.12
N GLY A 181 -5.39 -14.82 -10.71
CA GLY A 181 -4.38 -14.30 -11.65
C GLY A 181 -3.41 -13.28 -11.04
N ASN A 182 -3.32 -13.18 -9.72
CA ASN A 182 -2.57 -12.13 -9.00
C ASN A 182 -3.03 -10.71 -9.38
N ARG A 183 -4.33 -10.51 -9.69
CA ARG A 183 -4.86 -9.17 -9.89
C ARG A 183 -4.78 -8.35 -8.62
N GLN A 184 -4.87 -7.05 -8.76
CA GLN A 184 -5.02 -6.17 -7.61
C GLN A 184 -6.31 -6.52 -6.84
N PRO A 185 -6.27 -6.58 -5.49
CA PRO A 185 -7.46 -6.77 -4.68
C PRO A 185 -8.46 -5.63 -4.92
N GLU A 186 -9.73 -5.97 -4.93
CA GLU A 186 -10.80 -5.00 -5.03
C GLU A 186 -11.03 -4.29 -3.69
N ARG A 187 -11.71 -3.16 -3.72
CA ARG A 187 -11.91 -2.34 -2.54
C ARG A 187 -12.65 -3.09 -1.43
N ASP A 188 -13.73 -3.80 -1.77
CA ASP A 188 -14.51 -4.61 -0.83
C ASP A 188 -13.68 -5.74 -0.20
N GLU A 189 -12.75 -6.35 -0.98
CA GLU A 189 -11.83 -7.38 -0.49
C GLU A 189 -10.84 -6.80 0.54
N CYS A 190 -10.30 -5.60 0.25
CA CYS A 190 -9.43 -4.89 1.16
C CYS A 190 -10.17 -4.47 2.44
N GLU A 191 -11.34 -3.84 2.32
CA GLU A 191 -12.14 -3.37 3.46
C GLU A 191 -12.54 -4.54 4.38
N THR A 192 -12.94 -5.68 3.81
CA THR A 192 -13.29 -6.88 4.58
C THR A 192 -12.08 -7.51 5.30
N CYS A 193 -10.88 -7.46 4.69
CA CYS A 193 -9.70 -8.13 5.23
C CYS A 193 -8.85 -7.24 6.14
N SER A 194 -8.86 -5.92 5.93
CA SER A 194 -8.05 -4.94 6.68
C SER A 194 -8.20 -5.00 8.20
N PRO A 195 -9.38 -5.30 8.80
CA PRO A 195 -9.50 -5.41 10.25
C PRO A 195 -8.51 -6.39 10.88
N PHE A 196 -8.19 -7.50 10.22
CA PHE A 196 -7.19 -8.45 10.70
C PHE A 196 -5.78 -7.88 10.67
N LEU A 197 -5.43 -7.12 9.63
CA LEU A 197 -4.15 -6.42 9.57
C LEU A 197 -4.05 -5.35 10.66
N MET A 198 -5.11 -4.59 10.91
CA MET A 198 -5.13 -3.58 11.98
C MET A 198 -4.88 -4.22 13.35
N ARG A 199 -5.49 -5.38 13.61
CA ARG A 199 -5.26 -6.18 14.84
C ARG A 199 -3.81 -6.66 14.94
N GLN A 200 -3.22 -7.14 13.82
CA GLN A 200 -1.80 -7.52 13.78
C GLN A 200 -0.89 -6.33 14.09
N ILE A 201 -1.12 -5.16 13.50
CA ILE A 201 -0.35 -3.95 13.75
C ILE A 201 -0.47 -3.53 15.21
N SER A 202 -1.69 -3.54 15.77
CA SER A 202 -1.95 -3.19 17.18
C SER A 202 -1.31 -4.17 18.17
N THR A 203 -1.09 -5.41 17.76
CA THR A 203 -0.43 -6.45 18.55
C THR A 203 1.10 -6.35 18.49
N VAL A 204 1.65 -6.21 17.28
CA VAL A 204 3.11 -6.09 17.06
C VAL A 204 3.65 -4.76 17.58
N LYS A 205 2.87 -3.67 17.46
CA LYS A 205 3.22 -2.31 17.91
C LYS A 205 4.57 -1.83 17.37
N PRO A 206 4.81 -1.90 16.05
CA PRO A 206 6.09 -1.53 15.47
C PRO A 206 6.38 -0.03 15.68
N LYS A 207 7.67 0.34 15.74
CA LYS A 207 8.09 1.75 15.72
C LYS A 207 7.95 2.34 14.32
N ALA A 208 8.31 1.54 13.29
CA ALA A 208 8.21 1.93 11.89
C ALA A 208 7.47 0.88 11.06
N MET A 209 6.78 1.34 10.02
CA MET A 209 6.13 0.51 9.01
C MET A 209 6.56 0.94 7.62
N VAL A 210 6.62 -0.02 6.70
CA VAL A 210 6.88 0.23 5.28
C VAL A 210 5.75 -0.34 4.45
N ALA A 211 4.98 0.52 3.80
CA ALA A 211 3.98 0.12 2.80
C ALA A 211 4.67 -0.17 1.47
N LEU A 212 4.54 -1.39 0.98
CA LEU A 212 5.12 -1.87 -0.27
C LEU A 212 4.12 -1.70 -1.42
N GLY A 213 4.28 -0.62 -2.19
CA GLY A 213 3.47 -0.31 -3.36
C GLY A 213 2.19 0.47 -3.09
N ALA A 214 1.49 0.81 -4.18
CA ALA A 214 0.35 1.72 -4.15
C ALA A 214 -0.84 1.16 -3.36
N THR A 215 -1.16 -0.13 -3.52
CA THR A 215 -2.31 -0.74 -2.84
C THR A 215 -2.14 -0.72 -1.33
N ALA A 216 -0.97 -1.11 -0.82
CA ALA A 216 -0.69 -1.07 0.61
C ALA A 216 -0.75 0.37 1.14
N ALA A 217 -0.10 1.32 0.45
CA ALA A 217 -0.07 2.71 0.86
C ALA A 217 -1.46 3.34 0.90
N LYS A 218 -2.25 3.17 -0.18
CA LYS A 218 -3.59 3.76 -0.29
C LYS A 218 -4.57 3.19 0.74
N ASN A 219 -4.49 1.89 1.02
CA ASN A 219 -5.36 1.26 2.02
C ASN A 219 -4.98 1.66 3.46
N LEU A 220 -3.67 1.75 3.78
CA LEU A 220 -3.24 2.16 5.12
C LEU A 220 -3.50 3.64 5.39
N LEU A 221 -3.25 4.50 4.40
CA LEU A 221 -3.36 5.95 4.55
C LEU A 221 -4.76 6.49 4.25
N ALA A 222 -5.63 5.70 3.63
CA ALA A 222 -6.92 6.15 3.08
C ALA A 222 -6.78 7.33 2.09
N ILE A 223 -5.64 7.42 1.38
CA ILE A 223 -5.30 8.49 0.43
C ILE A 223 -5.21 7.93 -0.97
N ASN A 224 -5.87 8.57 -1.93
CA ASN A 224 -5.73 8.22 -3.33
C ASN A 224 -4.80 9.21 -4.04
N ALA A 225 -3.49 8.95 -3.95
CA ALA A 225 -2.44 9.74 -4.58
C ALA A 225 -1.47 8.83 -5.36
N PRO A 226 -0.72 9.36 -6.34
CA PRO A 226 0.30 8.62 -7.06
C PRO A 226 1.49 8.29 -6.16
N MET A 227 2.23 7.22 -6.49
CA MET A 227 3.40 6.78 -5.72
C MET A 227 4.47 7.87 -5.57
N SER A 228 4.64 8.72 -6.59
CA SER A 228 5.59 9.85 -6.57
C SER A 228 5.30 10.85 -5.45
N GLU A 229 4.05 11.00 -5.06
CA GLU A 229 3.63 11.89 -3.98
C GLU A 229 3.64 11.19 -2.61
N LEU A 230 3.42 9.87 -2.59
CA LEU A 230 3.36 9.10 -1.35
C LEU A 230 4.74 8.74 -0.80
N ARG A 231 5.76 8.57 -1.65
CA ARG A 231 7.12 8.18 -1.28
C ARG A 231 7.95 9.34 -0.69
N GLY A 232 9.05 9.00 -0.05
CA GLY A 232 10.05 9.94 0.42
C GLY A 232 9.61 10.80 1.59
N ARG A 233 8.56 10.43 2.29
CA ARG A 233 8.04 11.13 3.48
C ARG A 233 7.50 10.18 4.52
N TRP A 234 7.26 10.71 5.72
CA TRP A 234 6.68 9.99 6.84
C TRP A 234 5.20 10.34 7.01
N TYR A 235 4.45 9.34 7.47
CA TYR A 235 3.08 9.47 7.93
C TYR A 235 2.96 8.92 9.34
N ASP A 236 2.10 9.51 10.16
CA ASP A 236 1.75 8.93 11.45
C ASP A 236 0.63 7.91 11.26
N PHE A 237 0.79 6.75 11.87
CA PHE A 237 -0.15 5.65 11.72
C PHE A 237 -0.44 4.97 13.05
N LYS A 238 -1.71 4.90 13.40
CA LYS A 238 -2.19 4.17 14.58
C LYS A 238 -3.60 3.63 14.30
N PRO A 239 -3.82 2.30 14.31
CA PRO A 239 -5.16 1.76 14.15
C PRO A 239 -6.09 2.22 15.27
N ALA A 240 -7.35 2.48 14.96
CA ALA A 240 -8.36 2.79 15.94
C ALA A 240 -8.53 1.66 16.95
N GLY A 241 -8.70 2.01 18.23
CA GLY A 241 -8.82 1.04 19.32
C GLY A 241 -7.52 0.33 19.71
N SER A 242 -6.36 0.82 19.24
CA SER A 242 -5.05 0.36 19.71
C SER A 242 -4.82 0.82 21.15
N ASP A 243 -3.89 0.11 21.85
CA ASP A 243 -3.43 0.46 23.19
C ASP A 243 -3.11 1.97 23.30
N PRO A 244 -3.74 2.70 24.22
CA PRO A 244 -3.47 4.13 24.41
C PRO A 244 -2.00 4.44 24.72
N SER A 245 -1.28 3.55 25.37
CA SER A 245 0.14 3.71 25.73
C SER A 245 1.08 3.61 24.53
N TRP A 246 0.65 2.98 23.45
CA TRP A 246 1.44 2.93 22.20
C TRP A 246 1.23 4.20 21.39
N ALA A 247 2.30 4.93 21.12
CA ALA A 247 2.25 6.20 20.39
C ALA A 247 1.85 6.06 18.92
N GLY A 248 1.81 4.82 18.38
CA GLY A 248 1.65 4.54 16.96
C GLY A 248 2.98 4.29 16.26
N ALA A 249 2.93 4.07 14.95
CA ALA A 249 4.08 3.83 14.11
C ALA A 249 4.31 5.00 13.13
N ARG A 250 5.57 5.21 12.73
CA ARG A 250 5.90 6.04 11.57
C ARG A 250 5.80 5.16 10.32
N LEU A 251 4.96 5.55 9.37
CA LEU A 251 4.74 4.82 8.12
C LEU A 251 5.50 5.49 6.97
N ALA A 252 6.38 4.73 6.33
CA ALA A 252 7.02 5.09 5.07
C ALA A 252 6.38 4.32 3.92
N VAL A 253 6.45 4.86 2.72
CA VAL A 253 5.95 4.23 1.49
C VAL A 253 7.10 4.02 0.53
N THR A 254 7.20 2.83 -0.07
CA THR A 254 8.17 2.54 -1.13
C THR A 254 7.54 1.70 -2.24
N TYR A 255 8.28 1.46 -3.31
CA TYR A 255 7.83 0.61 -4.40
C TYR A 255 7.71 -0.85 -3.99
N HIS A 256 6.70 -1.54 -4.56
CA HIS A 256 6.52 -2.97 -4.36
C HIS A 256 7.70 -3.75 -4.99
N PRO A 257 8.25 -4.80 -4.33
CA PRO A 257 9.33 -5.58 -4.89
C PRO A 257 9.06 -6.16 -6.28
N ALA A 258 7.82 -6.60 -6.57
CA ALA A 258 7.44 -7.07 -7.89
C ALA A 258 7.53 -5.96 -8.97
N PHE A 259 7.28 -4.70 -8.62
CA PHE A 259 7.50 -3.58 -9.53
C PHE A 259 9.00 -3.35 -9.76
N LEU A 260 9.83 -3.43 -8.74
CA LEU A 260 11.29 -3.28 -8.85
C LEU A 260 11.96 -4.41 -9.66
N LEU A 261 11.32 -5.57 -9.80
CA LEU A 261 11.75 -6.63 -10.70
C LEU A 261 11.45 -6.28 -12.17
N ARG A 262 10.35 -5.55 -12.44
CA ARG A 262 9.97 -5.10 -13.78
C ARG A 262 10.71 -3.83 -14.21
N ASP A 263 10.94 -2.90 -13.28
CA ASP A 263 11.72 -1.68 -13.50
C ASP A 263 12.87 -1.55 -12.48
N PRO A 264 14.02 -2.19 -12.75
CA PRO A 264 15.17 -2.17 -11.84
C PRO A 264 15.76 -0.77 -11.60
N ARG A 265 15.50 0.21 -12.47
CA ARG A 265 15.99 1.60 -12.33
C ARG A 265 15.44 2.25 -11.06
N GLN A 266 14.27 1.83 -10.61
CA GLN A 266 13.61 2.37 -9.41
C GLN A 266 14.19 1.81 -8.09
N LYS A 267 15.13 0.85 -8.14
CA LYS A 267 15.76 0.28 -6.93
C LYS A 267 16.51 1.33 -6.13
N ALA A 268 17.17 2.28 -6.80
CA ALA A 268 17.88 3.37 -6.12
C ALA A 268 16.91 4.26 -5.32
N GLU A 269 15.74 4.53 -5.88
CA GLU A 269 14.71 5.32 -5.20
C GLU A 269 14.11 4.55 -4.02
N ALA A 270 13.81 3.27 -4.19
CA ALA A 270 13.36 2.43 -3.09
C ALA A 270 14.41 2.35 -1.96
N TRP A 271 15.68 2.32 -2.31
CA TRP A 271 16.76 2.32 -1.33
C TRP A 271 16.83 3.62 -0.51
N LYS A 272 16.58 4.78 -1.12
CA LYS A 272 16.47 6.06 -0.38
C LYS A 272 15.34 6.02 0.66
N ASP A 273 14.19 5.44 0.30
CA ASP A 273 13.08 5.27 1.25
C ASP A 273 13.48 4.39 2.43
N LEU A 274 14.18 3.27 2.18
CA LEU A 274 14.64 2.38 3.23
C LEU A 274 15.74 3.02 4.11
N GLN A 275 16.64 3.80 3.53
CA GLN A 275 17.63 4.58 4.30
C GLN A 275 16.98 5.57 5.27
N MET A 276 15.86 6.19 4.85
CA MET A 276 15.06 7.04 5.74
C MET A 276 14.52 6.24 6.93
N VAL A 277 14.04 5.01 6.70
CA VAL A 277 13.57 4.10 7.76
C VAL A 277 14.71 3.67 8.67
N MET A 278 15.86 3.29 8.12
CA MET A 278 17.05 2.91 8.86
C MET A 278 17.52 4.04 9.80
N LYS A 279 17.59 5.26 9.27
CA LYS A 279 17.95 6.45 10.07
C LYS A 279 16.99 6.67 11.24
N TYR A 280 15.69 6.48 11.02
CA TYR A 280 14.68 6.63 12.07
C TYR A 280 14.83 5.58 13.18
N LEU A 281 15.15 4.33 12.80
CA LEU A 281 15.32 3.20 13.73
C LEU A 281 16.73 3.12 14.33
N GLY A 282 17.68 3.98 13.92
CA GLY A 282 19.07 3.92 14.36
C GLY A 282 19.83 2.68 13.82
N ILE A 283 19.39 2.15 12.66
CA ILE A 283 20.02 0.99 12.04
C ILE A 283 21.16 1.46 11.12
N GLU A 284 22.35 0.94 11.32
CA GLU A 284 23.49 1.15 10.41
C GLU A 284 23.55 0.03 9.35
N PRO A 285 23.77 0.39 8.07
CA PRO A 285 23.97 -0.62 7.04
C PRO A 285 25.24 -1.45 7.36
N PRO A 286 25.26 -2.74 7.00
CA PRO A 286 26.44 -3.55 7.20
C PRO A 286 27.63 -2.92 6.46
N LYS A 287 28.77 -2.82 7.14
CA LYS A 287 30.00 -2.36 6.52
C LYS A 287 30.33 -3.29 5.35
N LYS A 288 30.61 -2.70 4.17
CA LYS A 288 31.15 -3.51 3.07
C LYS A 288 32.39 -4.24 3.58
N PRO A 289 32.54 -5.56 3.29
CA PRO A 289 33.81 -6.21 3.58
C PRO A 289 34.92 -5.39 2.92
N ALA A 290 36.00 -5.13 3.65
CA ALA A 290 37.19 -4.52 3.08
C ALA A 290 37.70 -5.46 1.96
N GLU A 291 37.82 -4.92 0.74
CA GLU A 291 38.38 -5.62 -0.40
C GLU A 291 39.85 -5.95 -0.15
#